data_86a64c462603981940f2effa47c069fc
#
_entry.id   86a64c462603981940f2effa47c069fc
#
_cell.length_a   1.000
_cell.length_b   1.000
_cell.length_c   1.000
_cell.angle_alpha   90.00
_cell.angle_beta   90.00
_cell.angle_gamma   90.00
#
_symmetry.space_group_name_H-M   'P 1'
#
loop_
_entity.id
_entity.type
_entity.pdbx_description
1 polymer ?
#
loop_
_entity_poly.entity_id
_entity_poly.type
_entity_poly.pdbx_seq_one_letter_code
_entity_poly.pdbx_strand_id
1 'polypeptide(L)'
;MIHYNISYNNPHRHFVDFKLSTTTNRADKMHFQLAAWRPGRYELANFSQNIQKWAAFDENNNLLAFRKITKDLWEVDTNLAKSITITYNFYANQLDAGACYLDKHQLYLNPVHCMFYIVNRMEEKYQLNMQIPTNYKIASSMQQNNNILYAKNYDLLAESPIICSDSLQHGSYDVDGITFNLWFQGECTPDWKKIKKDFTAFTKSQIKHFGGFPVNEYHYFFQITPYRSYHGVEHTKNTVLLLGPGNEIMEQRYEDLLGVCSHELYHTWNIKAIRPVEMYPYDYTQENYFRTGFVAEGVTTYMGDLMLYKSGVFNWEEFVKTQNQNLERHLTNYGRYNMSVADSGFDSWLDGYKLGAPNRKTSIYPDAALCMLMIDLEIIRNTNGKNSLHSVMKYLYEEFALKNKGYCEDDFRNICIKFGGLKVAEIFENHIYGTVDYIPTLQTALQVVGMELIEKKNPNLSAQYFGFIAIKENGKVIIKKVEPNSETDNKKIAPEDEIIKIDGKKIKGNISDILINHTNEVNFTIKKKFSEKSICLSIGNYYKIMQIIKKKDISEKQLSLRKIWCNN
;
A
#
# COMPACT_ATOMS: atom_id res chain seq x y z
N MET A 1 -6.13 32.66 -6.35
CA MET A 1 -6.67 31.42 -6.94
C MET A 1 -5.77 31.02 -8.09
N ILE A 2 -5.47 29.74 -8.21
CA ILE A 2 -4.62 29.16 -9.26
C ILE A 2 -5.54 28.42 -10.23
N HIS A 3 -5.41 28.73 -11.54
CA HIS A 3 -6.25 28.15 -12.58
C HIS A 3 -5.44 27.22 -13.46
N TYR A 4 -5.95 26.01 -13.70
CA TYR A 4 -5.43 25.05 -14.65
C TYR A 4 -6.39 24.84 -15.83
N ASN A 5 -5.87 24.84 -17.05
CA ASN A 5 -6.53 24.24 -18.21
C ASN A 5 -5.75 22.99 -18.57
N ILE A 6 -6.46 21.87 -18.68
CA ILE A 6 -5.90 20.53 -18.90
C ILE A 6 -6.50 19.98 -20.17
N SER A 7 -5.65 19.64 -21.13
CA SER A 7 -6.08 19.17 -22.46
C SER A 7 -5.09 18.15 -23.02
N TYR A 8 -5.48 17.50 -24.12
CA TYR A 8 -4.61 16.65 -24.92
C TYR A 8 -5.13 16.58 -26.36
N ASN A 9 -4.24 16.44 -27.33
CA ASN A 9 -4.62 16.34 -28.75
C ASN A 9 -4.47 14.93 -29.31
N ASN A 10 -3.40 14.23 -28.92
CA ASN A 10 -3.04 12.92 -29.46
C ASN A 10 -2.84 11.92 -28.32
N PRO A 11 -3.91 11.28 -27.81
CA PRO A 11 -3.83 10.42 -26.61
C PRO A 11 -2.86 9.23 -26.76
N HIS A 12 -2.64 8.74 -27.99
CA HIS A 12 -1.66 7.67 -28.26
C HIS A 12 -0.19 8.07 -28.01
N ARG A 13 0.11 9.37 -27.84
CA ARG A 13 1.43 9.87 -27.44
C ARG A 13 1.56 10.00 -25.94
N HIS A 14 0.51 9.79 -25.18
CA HIS A 14 0.46 9.86 -23.72
C HIS A 14 0.87 11.23 -23.12
N PHE A 15 0.84 12.32 -23.92
CA PHE A 15 1.13 13.66 -23.41
C PHE A 15 -0.14 14.41 -23.06
N VAL A 16 -0.20 14.92 -21.84
CA VAL A 16 -1.23 15.83 -21.33
C VAL A 16 -0.65 17.24 -21.30
N ASP A 17 -1.36 18.22 -21.85
CA ASP A 17 -0.97 19.61 -21.90
C ASP A 17 -1.60 20.38 -20.71
N PHE A 18 -0.77 21.11 -20.00
CA PHE A 18 -1.17 21.91 -18.85
C PHE A 18 -0.88 23.39 -19.11
N LYS A 19 -1.86 24.22 -18.75
CA LYS A 19 -1.73 25.69 -18.70
C LYS A 19 -2.15 26.16 -17.32
N LEU A 20 -1.17 26.56 -16.48
CA LEU A 20 -1.39 27.15 -15.17
C LEU A 20 -1.40 28.67 -15.31
N SER A 21 -2.38 29.36 -14.73
CA SER A 21 -2.44 30.82 -14.72
C SER A 21 -2.76 31.35 -13.31
N THR A 22 -2.07 32.41 -12.91
CA THR A 22 -2.28 33.05 -11.60
C THR A 22 -1.78 34.49 -11.60
N THR A 23 -2.16 35.26 -10.58
CA THR A 23 -1.60 36.60 -10.31
C THR A 23 -0.20 36.48 -9.71
N THR A 24 0.70 37.40 -10.05
CA THR A 24 2.06 37.45 -9.50
C THR A 24 2.14 38.21 -8.15
N ASN A 25 1.10 38.98 -7.84
CA ASN A 25 1.11 39.94 -6.72
C ASN A 25 2.30 40.93 -6.81
N ARG A 26 2.76 41.23 -8.04
CA ARG A 26 3.93 42.07 -8.34
C ARG A 26 5.23 41.60 -7.72
N ALA A 27 5.37 40.30 -7.45
CA ALA A 27 6.64 39.73 -7.04
C ALA A 27 7.64 39.79 -8.20
N ASP A 28 8.91 40.04 -7.91
CA ASP A 28 9.99 40.02 -8.93
C ASP A 28 10.25 38.63 -9.45
N LYS A 29 10.09 37.61 -8.59
CA LYS A 29 10.31 36.20 -8.87
C LYS A 29 9.20 35.34 -8.30
N MET A 30 8.88 34.26 -8.98
CA MET A 30 7.98 33.21 -8.50
C MET A 30 8.61 31.85 -8.62
N HIS A 31 8.30 30.99 -7.66
CA HIS A 31 8.82 29.63 -7.58
C HIS A 31 7.68 28.62 -7.73
N PHE A 32 7.83 27.73 -8.73
CA PHE A 32 6.88 26.67 -9.05
C PHE A 32 7.50 25.34 -8.69
N GLN A 33 6.96 24.67 -7.69
CA GLN A 33 7.45 23.39 -7.18
C GLN A 33 6.53 22.25 -7.62
N LEU A 34 7.13 21.21 -8.18
CA LEU A 34 6.49 19.91 -8.36
C LEU A 34 6.85 19.02 -7.17
N ALA A 35 5.90 18.22 -6.68
CA ALA A 35 6.20 17.29 -5.60
C ALA A 35 7.29 16.28 -6.00
N ALA A 36 8.16 15.92 -5.05
CA ALA A 36 9.21 14.93 -5.24
C ALA A 36 8.74 13.50 -4.92
N TRP A 37 7.65 13.37 -4.18
CA TRP A 37 7.04 12.12 -3.75
C TRP A 37 5.51 12.28 -3.58
N ARG A 38 4.82 11.18 -3.32
CA ARG A 38 3.39 11.19 -3.02
C ARG A 38 3.08 10.47 -1.70
N PRO A 39 2.10 10.93 -0.91
CA PRO A 39 1.56 10.17 0.21
C PRO A 39 1.11 8.77 -0.24
N GLY A 40 1.25 7.78 0.63
CA GLY A 40 0.98 6.37 0.33
C GLY A 40 2.12 5.63 -0.39
N ARG A 41 3.23 6.33 -0.70
CA ARG A 41 4.44 5.69 -1.23
C ARG A 41 5.69 6.44 -0.78
N TYR A 42 6.43 5.86 0.11
CA TYR A 42 7.59 6.47 0.77
C TYR A 42 8.87 6.26 -0.04
N GLU A 43 8.91 6.88 -1.23
CA GLU A 43 10.11 6.96 -2.09
C GLU A 43 10.10 8.24 -2.93
N LEU A 44 11.30 8.76 -3.25
CA LEU A 44 11.44 9.87 -4.20
C LEU A 44 11.18 9.38 -5.63
N ALA A 45 10.17 9.95 -6.27
CA ALA A 45 9.64 9.44 -7.53
C ALA A 45 10.14 10.19 -8.77
N ASN A 46 10.82 11.34 -8.62
CA ASN A 46 11.36 12.16 -9.72
C ASN A 46 10.32 12.48 -10.81
N PHE A 47 9.10 12.88 -10.44
CA PHE A 47 7.99 13.14 -11.37
C PHE A 47 8.34 14.12 -12.48
N SER A 48 9.24 15.08 -12.19
CA SER A 48 9.68 16.09 -13.16
C SER A 48 10.39 15.53 -14.40
N GLN A 49 10.85 14.26 -14.38
CA GLN A 49 11.40 13.59 -15.57
C GLN A 49 10.36 13.42 -16.70
N ASN A 50 9.07 13.48 -16.35
CA ASN A 50 7.97 13.34 -17.32
C ASN A 50 7.53 14.67 -17.93
N ILE A 51 8.14 15.80 -17.52
CA ILE A 51 7.79 17.14 -18.02
C ILE A 51 8.70 17.53 -19.20
N GLN A 52 8.08 18.02 -20.27
CA GLN A 52 8.78 18.68 -21.37
C GLN A 52 8.09 19.99 -21.78
N LYS A 53 8.70 20.78 -22.64
CA LYS A 53 8.15 22.02 -23.25
C LYS A 53 7.67 23.04 -22.20
N TRP A 54 8.37 23.18 -21.11
CA TRP A 54 8.02 24.14 -20.07
C TRP A 54 8.35 25.57 -20.52
N ALA A 55 7.39 26.51 -20.37
CA ALA A 55 7.55 27.94 -20.69
C ALA A 55 6.71 28.81 -19.77
N ALA A 56 7.11 30.07 -19.59
CA ALA A 56 6.41 31.07 -18.80
C ALA A 56 6.12 32.32 -19.62
N PHE A 57 4.95 32.92 -19.42
CA PHE A 57 4.49 34.10 -20.16
C PHE A 57 3.86 35.12 -19.20
N ASP A 58 3.99 36.41 -19.53
CA ASP A 58 3.26 37.50 -18.87
C ASP A 58 1.80 37.63 -19.39
N GLU A 59 1.06 38.63 -18.89
CA GLU A 59 -0.32 38.95 -19.32
C GLU A 59 -0.43 39.39 -20.77
N ASN A 60 0.65 39.83 -21.39
CA ASN A 60 0.71 40.25 -22.80
C ASN A 60 1.22 39.12 -23.73
N ASN A 61 1.39 37.93 -23.17
CA ASN A 61 1.92 36.75 -23.88
C ASN A 61 3.40 36.88 -24.27
N ASN A 62 4.16 37.76 -23.61
CA ASN A 62 5.61 37.83 -23.77
C ASN A 62 6.27 36.71 -22.96
N LEU A 63 7.33 36.09 -23.53
CA LEU A 63 8.08 35.04 -22.88
C LEU A 63 8.85 35.62 -21.67
N LEU A 64 8.74 34.99 -20.52
CA LEU A 64 9.46 35.29 -19.31
C LEU A 64 10.69 34.39 -19.15
N ALA A 65 11.79 34.93 -18.64
CA ALA A 65 12.96 34.15 -18.31
C ALA A 65 12.69 33.23 -17.12
N PHE A 66 13.18 32.01 -17.21
CA PHE A 66 13.08 31.02 -16.12
C PHE A 66 14.33 30.14 -16.06
N ARG A 67 14.52 29.53 -14.89
CA ARG A 67 15.56 28.51 -14.70
C ARG A 67 15.09 27.43 -13.71
N LYS A 68 15.66 26.23 -13.79
CA LYS A 68 15.52 25.22 -12.74
C LYS A 68 16.52 25.49 -11.62
N ILE A 69 16.03 25.54 -10.38
CA ILE A 69 16.85 25.65 -9.17
C ILE A 69 17.25 24.26 -8.67
N THR A 70 16.25 23.34 -8.65
CA THR A 70 16.45 21.91 -8.41
C THR A 70 15.83 21.11 -9.54
N LYS A 71 15.87 19.77 -9.49
CA LYS A 71 15.24 18.91 -10.49
C LYS A 71 13.72 19.15 -10.65
N ASP A 72 13.06 19.70 -9.63
CA ASP A 72 11.59 19.83 -9.49
C ASP A 72 11.14 21.23 -9.04
N LEU A 73 12.06 22.22 -8.97
CA LEU A 73 11.78 23.63 -8.66
C LEU A 73 12.17 24.53 -9.82
N TRP A 74 11.22 25.32 -10.33
CA TRP A 74 11.44 26.35 -11.35
C TRP A 74 11.29 27.74 -10.74
N GLU A 75 12.25 28.60 -11.00
CA GLU A 75 12.20 30.05 -10.72
C GLU A 75 11.89 30.80 -12.01
N VAL A 76 10.96 31.72 -11.96
CA VAL A 76 10.56 32.60 -13.07
C VAL A 76 10.79 34.04 -12.68
N ASP A 77 11.49 34.80 -13.53
CA ASP A 77 11.60 36.27 -13.43
C ASP A 77 10.30 36.87 -13.98
N THR A 78 9.45 37.41 -13.09
CA THR A 78 8.13 37.89 -13.49
C THR A 78 8.17 39.29 -14.10
N ASN A 79 9.28 40.02 -13.94
CA ASN A 79 9.44 41.39 -14.40
C ASN A 79 8.28 42.30 -13.93
N LEU A 80 7.77 42.10 -12.70
CA LEU A 80 6.63 42.78 -12.11
C LEU A 80 5.31 42.68 -12.92
N ALA A 81 5.19 41.67 -13.80
CA ALA A 81 3.94 41.36 -14.49
C ALA A 81 2.77 41.25 -13.50
N LYS A 82 1.55 41.50 -13.93
CA LYS A 82 0.35 41.37 -13.09
C LYS A 82 -0.08 39.92 -12.93
N SER A 83 0.09 39.14 -13.97
CA SER A 83 -0.24 37.72 -14.00
C SER A 83 0.79 36.95 -14.79
N ILE A 84 0.85 35.67 -14.53
CA ILE A 84 1.76 34.73 -15.19
C ILE A 84 0.97 33.52 -15.69
N THR A 85 1.39 33.02 -16.85
CA THR A 85 0.93 31.75 -17.42
C THR A 85 2.11 30.83 -17.60
N ILE A 86 2.04 29.62 -17.02
CA ILE A 86 2.99 28.54 -17.24
C ILE A 86 2.35 27.50 -18.17
N THR A 87 3.09 27.07 -19.19
CA THR A 87 2.68 25.98 -20.06
C THR A 87 3.70 24.86 -20.02
N TYR A 88 3.25 23.62 -19.97
CA TYR A 88 4.09 22.44 -20.05
C TYR A 88 3.26 21.24 -20.48
N ASN A 89 3.90 20.15 -20.85
CA ASN A 89 3.24 18.88 -20.99
C ASN A 89 3.87 17.82 -20.09
N PHE A 90 3.07 16.81 -19.77
CA PHE A 90 3.44 15.70 -18.89
C PHE A 90 3.22 14.37 -19.60
N TYR A 91 4.21 13.48 -19.56
CA TYR A 91 4.12 12.14 -20.14
C TYR A 91 3.41 11.19 -19.19
N ALA A 92 2.18 10.85 -19.49
CA ALA A 92 1.25 10.04 -18.70
C ALA A 92 1.11 8.64 -19.32
N ASN A 93 2.13 7.78 -19.17
CA ASN A 93 2.14 6.43 -19.76
C ASN A 93 2.42 5.34 -18.70
N GLN A 94 1.95 5.54 -17.50
CA GLN A 94 2.04 4.52 -16.45
C GLN A 94 0.65 4.29 -15.86
N LEU A 95 0.10 3.08 -16.05
CA LEU A 95 -1.13 2.64 -15.39
C LEU A 95 -0.78 1.90 -14.10
N ASP A 96 -0.98 2.58 -12.98
CA ASP A 96 -0.76 2.07 -11.62
C ASP A 96 -1.71 2.82 -10.68
N ALA A 97 -2.00 2.30 -9.48
CA ALA A 97 -2.88 2.95 -8.52
C ALA A 97 -2.40 4.38 -8.14
N GLY A 98 -1.11 4.64 -8.17
CA GLY A 98 -0.54 5.95 -7.88
C GLY A 98 0.26 6.54 -9.04
N ALA A 99 -0.23 6.53 -10.28
CA ALA A 99 0.48 7.07 -11.43
C ALA A 99 -0.42 7.96 -12.33
N CYS A 100 0.01 8.28 -13.55
CA CYS A 100 -0.78 8.98 -14.54
C CYS A 100 -0.79 8.20 -15.86
N TYR A 101 -1.98 8.11 -16.48
CA TYR A 101 -2.16 7.36 -17.71
C TYR A 101 -3.11 8.07 -18.67
N LEU A 102 -2.74 8.16 -19.93
CA LEU A 102 -3.56 8.68 -21.01
C LEU A 102 -3.53 7.72 -22.18
N ASP A 103 -4.69 7.29 -22.65
CA ASP A 103 -4.88 6.63 -23.94
C ASP A 103 -6.16 7.10 -24.62
N LYS A 104 -6.61 6.39 -25.65
CA LYS A 104 -7.86 6.71 -26.35
C LYS A 104 -9.13 6.43 -25.53
N HIS A 105 -9.02 5.71 -24.41
CA HIS A 105 -10.15 5.29 -23.57
C HIS A 105 -10.28 6.06 -22.28
N GLN A 106 -9.16 6.61 -21.77
CA GLN A 106 -9.19 7.33 -20.51
C GLN A 106 -8.08 8.37 -20.40
N LEU A 107 -8.34 9.38 -19.58
CA LEU A 107 -7.37 10.25 -18.94
C LEU A 107 -7.40 9.96 -17.42
N TYR A 108 -6.31 9.44 -16.88
CA TYR A 108 -6.11 9.24 -15.44
C TYR A 108 -4.96 10.10 -14.97
N LEU A 109 -5.23 10.98 -14.00
CA LEU A 109 -4.25 11.89 -13.41
C LEU A 109 -4.21 11.74 -11.89
N ASN A 110 -3.00 11.66 -11.36
CA ASN A 110 -2.69 11.98 -9.97
C ASN A 110 -2.08 13.38 -9.93
N PRO A 111 -2.79 14.40 -9.43
CA PRO A 111 -2.31 15.78 -9.45
C PRO A 111 -0.95 15.99 -8.80
N VAL A 112 -0.63 15.25 -7.74
CA VAL A 112 0.68 15.31 -7.08
C VAL A 112 1.86 14.99 -8.01
N HIS A 113 1.64 14.21 -9.08
CA HIS A 113 2.66 13.86 -10.07
C HIS A 113 2.92 14.95 -11.10
N CYS A 114 1.88 15.71 -11.45
CA CYS A 114 1.86 16.51 -12.68
C CYS A 114 1.47 17.96 -12.49
N MET A 115 1.00 18.37 -11.30
CA MET A 115 0.58 19.74 -11.06
C MET A 115 1.47 20.43 -10.04
N PHE A 116 1.87 21.65 -10.37
CA PHE A 116 2.71 22.49 -9.54
C PHE A 116 1.93 23.16 -8.40
N TYR A 117 2.61 23.37 -7.29
CA TYR A 117 2.23 24.42 -6.37
C TYR A 117 3.21 25.60 -6.44
N ILE A 118 2.75 26.74 -5.96
CA ILE A 118 3.57 27.93 -5.86
C ILE A 118 4.09 28.01 -4.43
N VAL A 119 5.40 28.09 -4.27
CA VAL A 119 6.05 28.18 -2.95
C VAL A 119 5.44 29.34 -2.15
N ASN A 120 5.12 29.08 -0.88
CA ASN A 120 4.42 29.99 0.04
C ASN A 120 2.96 30.32 -0.34
N ARG A 121 2.34 29.56 -1.30
CA ARG A 121 0.94 29.76 -1.71
C ARG A 121 0.15 28.45 -1.78
N MET A 122 0.55 27.43 -1.03
CA MET A 122 -0.09 26.11 -1.02
C MET A 122 -1.54 26.14 -0.54
N GLU A 123 -1.90 27.12 0.31
CA GLU A 123 -3.25 27.29 0.84
C GLU A 123 -4.22 27.96 -0.15
N GLU A 124 -3.77 28.39 -1.32
CA GLU A 124 -4.64 28.96 -2.31
C GLU A 124 -5.53 27.90 -2.98
N LYS A 125 -6.73 28.38 -3.38
CA LYS A 125 -7.69 27.54 -4.11
C LYS A 125 -7.23 27.27 -5.53
N TYR A 126 -7.50 26.05 -5.99
CA TYR A 126 -7.29 25.60 -7.36
C TYR A 126 -8.62 25.42 -8.09
N GLN A 127 -8.63 25.80 -9.36
CA GLN A 127 -9.71 25.55 -10.32
C GLN A 127 -9.11 24.84 -11.53
N LEU A 128 -9.62 23.66 -11.87
CA LEU A 128 -9.16 22.86 -13.00
C LEU A 128 -10.26 22.80 -14.04
N ASN A 129 -10.00 23.30 -15.24
CA ASN A 129 -10.87 23.18 -16.41
C ASN A 129 -10.40 21.99 -17.26
N MET A 130 -11.22 20.93 -17.29
CA MET A 130 -10.94 19.69 -17.98
C MET A 130 -11.45 19.77 -19.42
N GLN A 131 -10.55 19.93 -20.41
CA GLN A 131 -10.88 19.92 -21.83
C GLN A 131 -10.82 18.49 -22.35
N ILE A 132 -11.89 17.74 -22.13
CA ILE A 132 -12.05 16.33 -22.46
C ILE A 132 -13.18 16.13 -23.48
N PRO A 133 -13.27 14.97 -24.15
CA PRO A 133 -14.41 14.64 -25.00
C PRO A 133 -15.75 14.77 -24.27
N THR A 134 -16.78 15.23 -24.99
CA THR A 134 -18.10 15.55 -24.41
C THR A 134 -18.85 14.32 -23.86
N ASN A 135 -18.50 13.13 -24.32
CA ASN A 135 -19.05 11.85 -23.85
C ASN A 135 -18.31 11.27 -22.63
N TYR A 136 -17.19 11.90 -22.19
CA TYR A 136 -16.47 11.44 -21.01
C TYR A 136 -17.16 11.89 -19.73
N LYS A 137 -17.22 10.99 -18.75
CA LYS A 137 -17.56 11.29 -17.35
C LYS A 137 -16.28 11.55 -16.56
N ILE A 138 -16.38 12.36 -15.51
CA ILE A 138 -15.29 12.64 -14.59
C ILE A 138 -15.60 11.97 -13.25
N ALA A 139 -14.67 11.16 -12.76
CA ALA A 139 -14.66 10.63 -11.40
C ALA A 139 -13.52 11.30 -10.60
N SER A 140 -13.85 12.01 -9.54
CA SER A 140 -12.91 12.65 -8.61
C SER A 140 -13.62 12.93 -7.29
N SER A 141 -12.85 13.05 -6.20
CA SER A 141 -13.37 13.48 -4.88
C SER A 141 -13.38 15.00 -4.70
N MET A 142 -12.95 15.77 -5.70
CA MET A 142 -13.05 17.23 -5.70
C MET A 142 -14.48 17.70 -5.96
N GLN A 143 -14.81 18.88 -5.44
CA GLN A 143 -16.06 19.54 -5.82
C GLN A 143 -16.07 19.76 -7.34
N GLN A 144 -17.16 19.37 -8.01
CA GLN A 144 -17.29 19.41 -9.46
C GLN A 144 -18.49 20.26 -9.89
N ASN A 145 -18.28 21.06 -10.94
CA ASN A 145 -19.34 21.72 -11.70
C ASN A 145 -19.08 21.53 -13.20
N ASN A 146 -19.83 20.66 -13.85
CA ASN A 146 -19.55 20.20 -15.22
C ASN A 146 -18.10 19.70 -15.33
N ASN A 147 -17.32 20.26 -16.25
CA ASN A 147 -15.91 19.91 -16.48
C ASN A 147 -14.93 20.75 -15.63
N ILE A 148 -15.40 21.44 -14.60
CA ILE A 148 -14.57 22.24 -13.71
C ILE A 148 -14.50 21.58 -12.35
N LEU A 149 -13.28 21.33 -11.85
CA LEU A 149 -13.00 20.77 -10.54
C LEU A 149 -12.38 21.85 -9.63
N TYR A 150 -12.65 21.77 -8.33
CA TYR A 150 -12.18 22.74 -7.34
C TYR A 150 -11.50 22.05 -6.16
N ALA A 151 -10.28 22.48 -5.84
CA ALA A 151 -9.60 22.10 -4.61
C ALA A 151 -9.37 23.33 -3.73
N LYS A 152 -9.55 23.18 -2.40
CA LYS A 152 -9.41 24.30 -1.47
C LYS A 152 -7.96 24.74 -1.28
N ASN A 153 -7.00 23.85 -1.48
CA ASN A 153 -5.55 24.06 -1.34
C ASN A 153 -4.78 22.98 -2.08
N TYR A 154 -3.45 23.02 -2.05
CA TYR A 154 -2.62 22.01 -2.73
C TYR A 154 -2.74 20.61 -2.13
N ASP A 155 -2.84 20.48 -0.81
CA ASP A 155 -2.99 19.17 -0.17
C ASP A 155 -4.23 18.43 -0.69
N LEU A 156 -5.38 19.12 -0.76
CA LEU A 156 -6.59 18.50 -1.32
C LEU A 156 -6.42 18.19 -2.80
N LEU A 157 -5.73 19.04 -3.57
CA LEU A 157 -5.44 18.78 -4.98
C LEU A 157 -4.58 17.53 -5.13
N ALA A 158 -3.47 17.44 -4.39
CA ALA A 158 -2.54 16.31 -4.41
C ALA A 158 -3.20 14.98 -4.03
N GLU A 159 -4.19 15.03 -3.15
CA GLU A 159 -4.95 13.89 -2.62
C GLU A 159 -6.21 13.53 -3.44
N SER A 160 -6.40 14.13 -4.62
CA SER A 160 -7.62 13.97 -5.42
C SER A 160 -7.33 13.49 -6.84
N PRO A 161 -7.10 12.20 -7.05
CA PRO A 161 -7.02 11.61 -8.38
C PRO A 161 -8.24 11.94 -9.25
N ILE A 162 -8.03 11.96 -10.56
CA ILE A 162 -9.04 12.27 -11.58
C ILE A 162 -9.04 11.17 -12.63
N ILE A 163 -10.18 10.55 -12.89
CA ILE A 163 -10.37 9.63 -14.00
C ILE A 163 -11.46 10.17 -14.92
N CYS A 164 -11.13 10.37 -16.20
CA CYS A 164 -12.07 10.78 -17.22
C CYS A 164 -12.18 9.69 -18.27
N SER A 165 -13.38 9.18 -18.54
CA SER A 165 -13.62 8.14 -19.55
C SER A 165 -15.10 8.09 -19.93
N ASP A 166 -15.40 7.54 -21.11
CA ASP A 166 -16.77 7.23 -21.56
C ASP A 166 -17.27 5.87 -21.05
N SER A 167 -16.37 5.01 -20.56
CA SER A 167 -16.69 3.66 -20.08
C SER A 167 -16.74 3.53 -18.56
N LEU A 168 -16.69 4.63 -17.82
CA LEU A 168 -16.83 4.62 -16.36
C LEU A 168 -18.17 4.03 -15.92
N GLN A 169 -18.11 2.96 -15.12
CA GLN A 169 -19.27 2.40 -14.43
C GLN A 169 -19.34 2.97 -13.02
N HIS A 170 -20.52 3.37 -12.56
CA HIS A 170 -20.71 4.01 -11.26
C HIS A 170 -21.82 3.34 -10.45
N GLY A 171 -21.56 3.12 -9.20
CA GLY A 171 -22.54 2.74 -8.18
C GLY A 171 -22.22 3.43 -6.85
N SER A 172 -23.19 3.48 -5.94
CA SER A 172 -22.99 4.05 -4.60
C SER A 172 -23.78 3.30 -3.54
N TYR A 173 -23.39 3.48 -2.30
CA TYR A 173 -24.10 3.06 -1.10
C TYR A 173 -23.93 4.11 0.00
N ASP A 174 -24.84 4.10 0.99
CA ASP A 174 -24.83 5.06 2.08
C ASP A 174 -24.65 4.34 3.42
N VAL A 175 -23.83 4.92 4.30
CA VAL A 175 -23.66 4.49 5.68
C VAL A 175 -23.63 5.72 6.58
N ASP A 176 -24.52 5.77 7.57
CA ASP A 176 -24.61 6.83 8.58
C ASP A 176 -24.66 8.26 7.97
N GLY A 177 -25.34 8.42 6.82
CA GLY A 177 -25.49 9.68 6.11
C GLY A 177 -24.28 10.08 5.25
N ILE A 178 -23.31 9.20 5.10
CA ILE A 178 -22.12 9.38 4.27
C ILE A 178 -22.29 8.56 3.00
N THR A 179 -22.07 9.18 1.84
CA THR A 179 -22.15 8.50 0.53
C THR A 179 -20.78 7.96 0.14
N PHE A 180 -20.76 6.66 -0.20
CA PHE A 180 -19.59 5.95 -0.72
C PHE A 180 -19.78 5.65 -2.19
N ASN A 181 -18.93 6.21 -3.04
CA ASN A 181 -18.98 6.09 -4.49
C ASN A 181 -18.01 5.01 -4.99
N LEU A 182 -18.48 4.18 -5.91
CA LEU A 182 -17.72 3.08 -6.51
C LEU A 182 -17.60 3.35 -8.02
N TRP A 183 -16.39 3.56 -8.51
CA TRP A 183 -16.11 3.87 -9.90
C TRP A 183 -15.22 2.80 -10.51
N PHE A 184 -15.69 2.11 -11.55
CA PHE A 184 -14.92 1.09 -12.25
C PHE A 184 -14.55 1.58 -13.64
N GLN A 185 -13.25 1.55 -13.95
CA GLN A 185 -12.67 1.79 -15.27
C GLN A 185 -11.96 0.54 -15.76
N GLY A 186 -12.23 0.11 -16.99
CA GLY A 186 -11.71 -1.12 -17.59
C GLY A 186 -12.77 -2.22 -17.72
N GLU A 187 -12.38 -3.33 -18.35
CA GLU A 187 -13.32 -4.43 -18.65
C GLU A 187 -13.62 -5.27 -17.41
N CYS A 188 -14.79 -5.08 -16.84
CA CYS A 188 -15.36 -5.94 -15.78
C CYS A 188 -16.87 -5.79 -15.71
N THR A 189 -17.52 -6.76 -15.06
CA THR A 189 -18.95 -6.74 -14.77
C THR A 189 -19.14 -6.76 -13.24
N PRO A 190 -19.26 -5.59 -12.59
CA PRO A 190 -19.43 -5.56 -11.14
C PRO A 190 -20.78 -6.16 -10.71
N ASP A 191 -20.75 -7.08 -9.77
CA ASP A 191 -21.97 -7.50 -9.06
C ASP A 191 -22.34 -6.42 -8.02
N TRP A 192 -23.07 -5.43 -8.48
CA TRP A 192 -23.47 -4.27 -7.67
C TRP A 192 -24.23 -4.66 -6.39
N LYS A 193 -25.03 -5.71 -6.42
CA LYS A 193 -25.79 -6.16 -5.24
C LYS A 193 -24.86 -6.73 -4.18
N LYS A 194 -23.95 -7.60 -4.58
CA LYS A 194 -22.97 -8.25 -3.70
C LYS A 194 -21.99 -7.21 -3.14
N ILE A 195 -21.39 -6.39 -4.01
CA ILE A 195 -20.45 -5.34 -3.61
C ILE A 195 -21.09 -4.40 -2.59
N LYS A 196 -22.25 -3.81 -2.92
CA LYS A 196 -22.91 -2.85 -2.00
C LYS A 196 -23.24 -3.46 -0.65
N LYS A 197 -23.68 -4.72 -0.62
CA LYS A 197 -23.95 -5.44 0.64
C LYS A 197 -22.69 -5.57 1.49
N ASP A 198 -21.62 -6.09 0.92
CA ASP A 198 -20.39 -6.41 1.64
C ASP A 198 -19.64 -5.13 2.05
N PHE A 199 -19.57 -4.13 1.15
CA PHE A 199 -18.98 -2.83 1.45
C PHE A 199 -19.75 -2.08 2.54
N THR A 200 -21.08 -2.09 2.51
CA THR A 200 -21.89 -1.53 3.60
C THR A 200 -21.55 -2.18 4.94
N ALA A 201 -21.37 -3.49 4.97
CA ALA A 201 -21.12 -4.23 6.20
C ALA A 201 -19.76 -3.87 6.83
N PHE A 202 -18.66 -3.96 6.07
CA PHE A 202 -17.35 -3.64 6.65
C PHE A 202 -17.17 -2.13 6.92
N THR A 203 -17.76 -1.25 6.09
CA THR A 203 -17.76 0.19 6.32
C THR A 203 -18.45 0.54 7.64
N LYS A 204 -19.63 -0.03 7.91
CA LYS A 204 -20.33 0.13 9.21
C LYS A 204 -19.47 -0.35 10.38
N SER A 205 -18.79 -1.49 10.22
CA SER A 205 -17.90 -2.02 11.25
C SER A 205 -16.75 -1.06 11.56
N GLN A 206 -16.11 -0.49 10.53
CA GLN A 206 -15.01 0.47 10.70
C GLN A 206 -15.48 1.80 11.28
N ILE A 207 -16.60 2.37 10.82
CA ILE A 207 -17.18 3.60 11.37
C ILE A 207 -17.53 3.41 12.84
N LYS A 208 -18.20 2.30 13.20
CA LYS A 208 -18.52 1.96 14.59
C LYS A 208 -17.26 1.87 15.45
N HIS A 209 -16.16 1.33 14.90
CA HIS A 209 -14.87 1.23 15.56
C HIS A 209 -14.36 2.59 16.04
N PHE A 210 -14.41 3.62 15.19
CA PHE A 210 -13.92 4.96 15.53
C PHE A 210 -14.96 5.89 16.13
N GLY A 211 -16.26 5.59 15.98
CA GLY A 211 -17.37 6.44 16.41
C GLY A 211 -17.71 7.56 15.45
N GLY A 212 -17.17 7.54 14.21
CA GLY A 212 -17.44 8.52 13.17
C GLY A 212 -16.52 8.32 11.96
N PHE A 213 -16.85 9.00 10.86
CA PHE A 213 -16.04 8.98 9.64
C PHE A 213 -15.37 10.34 9.43
N PRO A 214 -14.07 10.41 9.06
CA PRO A 214 -13.35 11.69 9.00
C PRO A 214 -13.82 12.65 7.91
N VAL A 215 -14.52 12.15 6.89
CA VAL A 215 -14.95 12.92 5.72
C VAL A 215 -16.44 12.71 5.42
N ASN A 216 -17.05 13.62 4.64
CA ASN A 216 -18.48 13.62 4.36
C ASN A 216 -18.90 12.79 3.13
N GLU A 217 -17.93 12.31 2.36
CA GLU A 217 -18.10 11.42 1.22
C GLU A 217 -16.81 10.66 0.96
N TYR A 218 -16.88 9.49 0.30
CA TYR A 218 -15.70 8.70 -0.03
C TYR A 218 -15.83 8.04 -1.41
N HIS A 219 -14.70 7.90 -2.12
CA HIS A 219 -14.68 7.33 -3.46
C HIS A 219 -13.69 6.18 -3.56
N TYR A 220 -14.13 5.06 -4.12
CA TYR A 220 -13.26 3.98 -4.56
C TYR A 220 -13.11 4.08 -6.07
N PHE A 221 -11.89 4.26 -6.56
CA PHE A 221 -11.56 4.28 -7.98
C PHE A 221 -10.87 2.99 -8.37
N PHE A 222 -11.55 2.13 -9.11
CA PHE A 222 -11.01 0.86 -9.59
C PHE A 222 -10.49 1.02 -11.02
N GLN A 223 -9.18 0.82 -11.20
CA GLN A 223 -8.52 0.63 -12.48
C GLN A 223 -8.41 -0.88 -12.72
N ILE A 224 -9.19 -1.42 -13.63
CA ILE A 224 -9.25 -2.85 -13.93
C ILE A 224 -8.37 -3.17 -15.11
N THR A 225 -7.37 -4.03 -14.91
CA THR A 225 -6.42 -4.44 -15.94
C THR A 225 -6.78 -5.79 -16.55
N PRO A 226 -6.31 -6.11 -17.78
CA PRO A 226 -6.50 -7.42 -18.39
C PRO A 226 -5.49 -8.48 -17.87
N TYR A 227 -4.59 -8.11 -16.98
CA TYR A 227 -3.56 -8.98 -16.38
C TYR A 227 -3.64 -8.93 -14.86
N ARG A 228 -2.97 -9.88 -14.19
CA ARG A 228 -2.93 -9.91 -12.73
C ARG A 228 -2.23 -8.68 -12.17
N SER A 229 -2.96 -7.92 -11.38
CA SER A 229 -2.51 -6.76 -10.63
C SER A 229 -3.19 -6.73 -9.25
N TYR A 230 -2.52 -6.10 -8.30
CA TYR A 230 -3.02 -5.89 -6.94
C TYR A 230 -2.23 -4.74 -6.32
N HIS A 231 -2.83 -3.57 -6.24
CA HIS A 231 -2.23 -2.38 -5.62
C HIS A 231 -3.34 -1.42 -5.19
N GLY A 232 -3.27 -0.90 -3.97
CA GLY A 232 -4.10 0.18 -3.46
C GLY A 232 -3.25 1.40 -3.13
N VAL A 233 -3.87 2.58 -3.13
CA VAL A 233 -3.28 3.84 -2.68
C VAL A 233 -4.33 4.66 -2.00
N GLU A 234 -4.09 4.91 -0.73
CA GLU A 234 -4.95 5.69 0.13
C GLU A 234 -4.84 7.20 -0.13
N HIS A 235 -5.98 7.88 -0.02
CA HIS A 235 -6.10 9.33 -0.04
C HIS A 235 -7.12 9.79 1.01
N THR A 236 -7.18 11.10 1.28
CA THR A 236 -8.03 11.66 2.34
C THR A 236 -9.53 11.35 2.15
N LYS A 237 -10.03 11.41 0.91
CA LYS A 237 -11.46 11.20 0.57
C LYS A 237 -11.68 10.08 -0.43
N ASN A 238 -10.64 9.36 -0.77
CA ASN A 238 -10.73 8.33 -1.80
C ASN A 238 -9.59 7.33 -1.72
N THR A 239 -9.70 6.27 -2.50
CA THR A 239 -8.62 5.35 -2.80
C THR A 239 -8.61 5.00 -4.27
N VAL A 240 -7.43 4.78 -4.84
CA VAL A 240 -7.29 4.19 -6.17
C VAL A 240 -6.79 2.75 -6.03
N LEU A 241 -7.44 1.86 -6.74
CA LEU A 241 -7.23 0.43 -6.68
C LEU A 241 -6.92 -0.10 -8.08
N LEU A 242 -5.75 -0.71 -8.26
CA LEU A 242 -5.39 -1.41 -9.50
C LEU A 242 -5.57 -2.90 -9.30
N LEU A 243 -6.54 -3.49 -9.97
CA LEU A 243 -6.90 -4.91 -9.84
C LEU A 243 -7.09 -5.55 -11.22
N GLY A 244 -6.84 -6.85 -11.34
CA GLY A 244 -7.04 -7.61 -12.58
C GLY A 244 -6.71 -9.09 -12.44
N PRO A 245 -7.09 -9.91 -13.44
CA PRO A 245 -7.93 -9.54 -14.58
C PRO A 245 -9.42 -9.41 -14.22
N GLY A 246 -10.15 -8.59 -14.97
CA GLY A 246 -11.51 -8.20 -14.67
C GLY A 246 -12.52 -9.35 -14.58
N ASN A 247 -12.32 -10.42 -15.34
CA ASN A 247 -13.15 -11.62 -15.29
C ASN A 247 -12.98 -12.47 -14.02
N GLU A 248 -11.89 -12.26 -13.24
CA GLU A 248 -11.64 -12.98 -11.98
C GLU A 248 -12.10 -12.19 -10.74
N ILE A 249 -12.26 -10.85 -10.86
CA ILE A 249 -12.46 -9.94 -9.71
C ILE A 249 -13.73 -10.26 -8.90
N MET A 250 -14.83 -10.62 -9.56
CA MET A 250 -16.11 -10.91 -8.88
C MET A 250 -16.22 -12.36 -8.39
N GLU A 251 -15.27 -13.21 -8.72
CA GLU A 251 -15.26 -14.63 -8.40
C GLU A 251 -13.99 -15.02 -7.62
N GLN A 252 -12.96 -15.49 -8.35
CA GLN A 252 -11.74 -16.09 -7.77
C GLN A 252 -10.91 -15.10 -6.96
N ARG A 253 -11.01 -13.79 -7.26
CA ARG A 253 -10.26 -12.71 -6.61
C ARG A 253 -11.13 -11.75 -5.81
N TYR A 254 -12.33 -12.18 -5.47
CA TYR A 254 -13.23 -11.31 -4.69
C TYR A 254 -12.72 -11.08 -3.26
N GLU A 255 -12.08 -12.08 -2.65
CA GLU A 255 -11.41 -11.90 -1.36
C GLU A 255 -10.28 -10.86 -1.44
N ASP A 256 -9.49 -10.86 -2.54
CA ASP A 256 -8.45 -9.85 -2.76
C ASP A 256 -9.05 -8.44 -2.86
N LEU A 257 -10.16 -8.29 -3.60
CA LEU A 257 -10.86 -7.01 -3.72
C LEU A 257 -11.37 -6.53 -2.35
N LEU A 258 -12.00 -7.39 -1.58
CA LEU A 258 -12.48 -7.05 -0.23
C LEU A 258 -11.32 -6.68 0.71
N GLY A 259 -10.25 -7.46 0.70
CA GLY A 259 -9.07 -7.23 1.53
C GLY A 259 -8.46 -5.86 1.28
N VAL A 260 -8.15 -5.53 0.02
CA VAL A 260 -7.57 -4.23 -0.32
C VAL A 260 -8.54 -3.08 -0.03
N CYS A 261 -9.84 -3.22 -0.34
CA CYS A 261 -10.80 -2.15 -0.08
C CYS A 261 -11.02 -1.88 1.41
N SER A 262 -11.00 -2.91 2.26
CA SER A 262 -11.09 -2.74 3.71
C SER A 262 -9.82 -2.10 4.29
N HIS A 263 -8.64 -2.47 3.79
CA HIS A 263 -7.36 -1.88 4.13
C HIS A 263 -7.33 -0.39 3.78
N GLU A 264 -7.64 -0.04 2.54
CA GLU A 264 -7.63 1.34 2.06
C GLU A 264 -8.67 2.23 2.76
N LEU A 265 -9.85 1.68 3.08
CA LEU A 265 -10.84 2.41 3.85
C LEU A 265 -10.34 2.71 5.26
N TYR A 266 -9.65 1.76 5.91
CA TYR A 266 -9.10 1.96 7.25
C TYR A 266 -8.05 3.08 7.28
N HIS A 267 -7.33 3.26 6.19
CA HIS A 267 -6.39 4.37 6.01
C HIS A 267 -7.04 5.76 6.10
N THR A 268 -8.34 5.90 5.88
CA THR A 268 -9.02 7.19 6.06
C THR A 268 -8.83 7.72 7.49
N TRP A 269 -8.77 6.81 8.47
CA TRP A 269 -8.38 7.13 9.85
C TRP A 269 -6.88 7.02 10.06
N ASN A 270 -6.30 5.85 9.81
CA ASN A 270 -4.89 5.53 10.02
C ASN A 270 -4.19 5.48 8.67
N ILE A 271 -3.66 6.48 8.32
CA ILE A 271 -2.69 7.51 8.36
C ILE A 271 -3.22 8.88 7.84
N LYS A 272 -4.44 8.95 7.30
CA LYS A 272 -4.91 10.22 6.71
C LYS A 272 -5.39 11.19 7.79
N ALA A 273 -6.11 10.72 8.81
CA ALA A 273 -6.51 11.53 9.96
C ALA A 273 -5.54 11.40 11.14
N ILE A 274 -5.24 10.17 11.59
CA ILE A 274 -4.23 9.85 12.61
C ILE A 274 -2.87 9.83 11.91
N ARG A 275 -2.13 10.94 11.94
CA ARG A 275 -0.90 11.13 11.16
C ARG A 275 0.32 11.25 12.07
N PRO A 276 1.45 10.62 11.73
CA PRO A 276 2.72 10.86 12.44
C PRO A 276 3.12 12.33 12.36
N VAL A 277 3.71 12.85 13.42
CA VAL A 277 4.14 14.25 13.49
C VAL A 277 5.16 14.61 12.39
N GLU A 278 5.99 13.65 11.98
CA GLU A 278 6.98 13.80 10.90
C GLU A 278 6.35 14.01 9.52
N MET A 279 5.08 13.65 9.37
CA MET A 279 4.28 13.82 8.14
C MET A 279 3.16 14.86 8.31
N TYR A 280 3.24 15.73 9.32
CA TYR A 280 2.17 16.68 9.60
C TYR A 280 2.69 18.11 9.87
N PRO A 281 2.63 18.99 8.84
CA PRO A 281 2.18 18.78 7.44
C PRO A 281 3.18 17.97 6.61
N TYR A 282 2.78 17.52 5.41
CA TYR A 282 3.71 16.91 4.45
C TYR A 282 4.70 17.94 3.91
N ASP A 283 5.99 17.58 3.88
CA ASP A 283 6.98 18.25 3.03
C ASP A 283 7.07 17.51 1.69
N TYR A 284 6.51 18.08 0.65
CA TYR A 284 6.51 17.47 -0.68
C TYR A 284 7.85 17.57 -1.42
N THR A 285 8.86 18.23 -0.84
CA THR A 285 10.15 18.46 -1.51
C THR A 285 11.21 17.42 -1.20
N GLN A 286 11.04 16.63 -0.13
CA GLN A 286 12.02 15.69 0.39
C GLN A 286 11.36 14.54 1.13
N GLU A 287 12.17 13.58 1.57
CA GLU A 287 11.74 12.48 2.41
C GLU A 287 11.23 13.00 3.77
N ASN A 288 10.10 12.46 4.21
CA ASN A 288 9.56 12.70 5.56
C ASN A 288 9.82 11.45 6.40
N TYR A 289 11.02 11.35 6.97
CA TYR A 289 11.46 10.15 7.69
C TYR A 289 10.64 9.90 8.95
N PHE A 290 10.10 8.71 9.09
CA PHE A 290 9.30 8.27 10.23
C PHE A 290 9.56 6.79 10.53
N ARG A 291 9.52 6.42 11.81
CA ARG A 291 9.69 5.02 12.23
C ARG A 291 8.37 4.28 12.35
N THR A 292 7.26 5.01 12.44
CA THR A 292 5.91 4.49 12.69
C THR A 292 5.24 3.87 11.45
N GLY A 293 6.03 3.42 10.46
CA GLY A 293 5.53 2.60 9.34
C GLY A 293 4.78 1.36 9.81
N PHE A 294 5.15 0.79 10.94
CA PHE A 294 4.45 -0.33 11.57
C PHE A 294 3.06 0.04 12.11
N VAL A 295 2.83 1.30 12.45
CA VAL A 295 1.50 1.79 12.80
C VAL A 295 0.71 2.04 11.52
N ALA A 296 1.28 2.80 10.57
CA ALA A 296 0.62 3.15 9.32
C ALA A 296 0.12 1.91 8.57
N GLU A 297 0.99 0.93 8.36
CA GLU A 297 0.71 -0.24 7.51
C GLU A 297 0.39 -1.50 8.33
N GLY A 298 1.11 -1.72 9.43
CA GLY A 298 0.91 -2.92 10.25
C GLY A 298 -0.44 -2.96 10.95
N VAL A 299 -0.86 -1.85 11.54
CA VAL A 299 -2.21 -1.74 12.12
C VAL A 299 -3.26 -1.87 11.04
N THR A 300 -3.10 -1.16 9.90
CA THR A 300 -4.09 -1.18 8.82
C THR A 300 -4.23 -2.56 8.18
N THR A 301 -3.12 -3.29 7.96
CA THR A 301 -3.14 -4.66 7.45
C THR A 301 -3.89 -5.60 8.41
N TYR A 302 -3.58 -5.55 9.70
CA TYR A 302 -4.24 -6.39 10.70
C TYR A 302 -5.71 -6.02 10.89
N MET A 303 -6.00 -4.73 11.08
CA MET A 303 -7.35 -4.26 11.37
C MET A 303 -8.26 -4.31 10.14
N GLY A 304 -7.74 -4.08 8.93
CA GLY A 304 -8.51 -4.22 7.70
C GLY A 304 -9.11 -5.62 7.56
N ASP A 305 -8.31 -6.66 7.77
CA ASP A 305 -8.75 -8.06 7.75
C ASP A 305 -9.69 -8.39 8.91
N LEU A 306 -9.36 -7.91 10.12
CA LEU A 306 -10.20 -8.14 11.31
C LEU A 306 -11.60 -7.50 11.16
N MET A 307 -11.69 -6.32 10.52
CA MET A 307 -12.97 -5.65 10.28
C MET A 307 -13.84 -6.38 9.24
N LEU A 308 -13.24 -7.03 8.25
CA LEU A 308 -13.96 -7.92 7.34
C LEU A 308 -14.57 -9.12 8.10
N TYR A 309 -13.82 -9.68 9.03
CA TYR A 309 -14.34 -10.77 9.86
C TYR A 309 -15.43 -10.28 10.84
N LYS A 310 -15.18 -9.18 11.56
CA LYS A 310 -16.15 -8.61 12.52
C LYS A 310 -17.47 -8.18 11.85
N SER A 311 -17.42 -7.76 10.60
CA SER A 311 -18.61 -7.39 9.81
C SER A 311 -19.38 -8.59 9.27
N GLY A 312 -18.83 -9.80 9.36
CA GLY A 312 -19.41 -11.02 8.79
C GLY A 312 -19.24 -11.15 7.28
N VAL A 313 -18.43 -10.28 6.67
CA VAL A 313 -18.06 -10.37 5.24
C VAL A 313 -17.09 -11.52 5.03
N PHE A 314 -16.05 -11.62 5.86
CA PHE A 314 -15.24 -12.82 5.96
C PHE A 314 -15.80 -13.79 7.00
N ASN A 315 -15.74 -15.07 6.71
CA ASN A 315 -15.90 -16.11 7.70
C ASN A 315 -14.57 -16.35 8.46
N TRP A 316 -14.59 -17.27 9.41
CA TRP A 316 -13.42 -17.58 10.22
C TRP A 316 -12.25 -18.12 9.40
N GLU A 317 -12.51 -18.99 8.44
CA GLU A 317 -11.51 -19.63 7.59
C GLU A 317 -10.82 -18.61 6.70
N GLU A 318 -11.58 -17.67 6.14
CA GLU A 318 -11.05 -16.57 5.32
C GLU A 318 -10.17 -15.64 6.16
N PHE A 319 -10.61 -15.25 7.36
CA PHE A 319 -9.79 -14.41 8.25
C PHE A 319 -8.49 -15.12 8.69
N VAL A 320 -8.56 -16.37 9.12
CA VAL A 320 -7.36 -17.12 9.53
C VAL A 320 -6.42 -17.36 8.35
N LYS A 321 -6.96 -17.50 7.13
CA LYS A 321 -6.16 -17.58 5.91
C LYS A 321 -5.29 -16.33 5.71
N THR A 322 -5.83 -15.12 5.92
CA THR A 322 -5.04 -13.89 5.79
C THR A 322 -3.93 -13.83 6.86
N GLN A 323 -4.21 -14.23 8.09
CA GLN A 323 -3.19 -14.27 9.15
C GLN A 323 -2.11 -15.32 8.86
N ASN A 324 -2.47 -16.48 8.31
CA ASN A 324 -1.51 -17.49 7.88
C ASN A 324 -0.65 -17.02 6.69
N GLN A 325 -1.21 -16.24 5.76
CA GLN A 325 -0.44 -15.62 4.68
C GLN A 325 0.58 -14.61 5.22
N ASN A 326 0.21 -13.79 6.22
CA ASN A 326 1.15 -12.89 6.88
C ASN A 326 2.27 -13.66 7.58
N LEU A 327 1.93 -14.76 8.27
CA LEU A 327 2.89 -15.63 8.93
C LEU A 327 3.85 -16.31 7.94
N GLU A 328 3.37 -16.81 6.82
CA GLU A 328 4.20 -17.40 5.77
C GLU A 328 5.17 -16.37 5.16
N ARG A 329 4.68 -15.16 4.87
CA ARG A 329 5.51 -14.07 4.36
C ARG A 329 6.59 -13.67 5.37
N HIS A 330 6.26 -13.62 6.66
CA HIS A 330 7.22 -13.41 7.75
C HIS A 330 8.29 -14.52 7.80
N LEU A 331 7.88 -15.78 7.83
CA LEU A 331 8.80 -16.92 7.95
C LEU A 331 9.74 -17.08 6.75
N THR A 332 9.29 -16.67 5.56
CA THR A 332 10.10 -16.71 4.33
C THR A 332 10.95 -15.45 4.10
N ASN A 333 10.90 -14.48 5.01
CA ASN A 333 11.72 -13.27 4.99
C ASN A 333 12.77 -13.30 6.09
N TYR A 334 14.00 -13.66 5.75
CA TYR A 334 15.12 -13.71 6.71
C TYR A 334 15.65 -12.32 7.11
N GLY A 335 15.20 -11.25 6.45
CA GLY A 335 15.45 -9.87 6.88
C GLY A 335 14.96 -9.57 8.30
N ARG A 336 14.00 -10.37 8.80
CA ARG A 336 13.49 -10.29 10.18
C ARG A 336 14.55 -10.47 11.28
N TYR A 337 15.69 -11.05 10.95
CA TYR A 337 16.83 -11.20 11.87
C TYR A 337 17.87 -10.09 11.73
N ASN A 338 17.77 -9.25 10.71
CA ASN A 338 18.78 -8.25 10.37
C ASN A 338 18.33 -6.81 10.66
N MET A 339 17.04 -6.53 10.56
CA MET A 339 16.52 -5.18 10.76
C MET A 339 15.16 -5.22 11.46
N SER A 340 14.96 -4.32 12.40
CA SER A 340 13.70 -4.18 13.13
C SER A 340 12.57 -3.64 12.24
N VAL A 341 11.32 -3.82 12.68
CA VAL A 341 10.15 -3.28 11.96
C VAL A 341 10.16 -1.76 11.95
N ALA A 342 10.54 -1.12 13.06
CA ALA A 342 10.63 0.33 13.15
C ALA A 342 11.72 0.90 12.23
N ASP A 343 12.90 0.28 12.19
CA ASP A 343 13.99 0.70 11.29
C ASP A 343 13.63 0.45 9.83
N SER A 344 12.88 -0.63 9.53
CA SER A 344 12.34 -0.88 8.19
C SER A 344 11.33 0.18 7.76
N GLY A 345 10.60 0.79 8.70
CA GLY A 345 9.73 1.95 8.47
C GLY A 345 10.54 3.16 8.03
N PHE A 346 11.61 3.49 8.75
CA PHE A 346 12.52 4.57 8.40
C PHE A 346 13.17 4.36 7.02
N ASP A 347 13.65 3.15 6.77
CA ASP A 347 14.31 2.78 5.50
C ASP A 347 13.33 2.50 4.35
N SER A 348 12.01 2.71 4.54
CA SER A 348 11.06 2.67 3.42
C SER A 348 11.44 3.66 2.31
N TRP A 349 12.00 4.81 2.68
CA TRP A 349 12.50 5.82 1.75
C TRP A 349 13.69 5.36 0.90
N LEU A 350 14.45 4.38 1.36
CA LEU A 350 15.60 3.83 0.66
C LEU A 350 15.21 2.70 -0.30
N ASP A 351 14.49 1.70 0.19
CA ASP A 351 14.20 0.48 -0.57
C ASP A 351 12.82 -0.15 -0.25
N GLY A 352 11.85 0.67 0.21
CA GLY A 352 10.51 0.21 0.59
C GLY A 352 9.78 -0.56 -0.52
N TYR A 353 9.98 -0.14 -1.76
CA TYR A 353 9.24 -0.64 -2.93
C TYR A 353 10.15 -1.25 -4.01
N LYS A 354 11.45 -1.35 -3.75
CA LYS A 354 12.44 -1.96 -4.65
C LYS A 354 13.13 -3.10 -3.95
N LEU A 355 13.45 -4.14 -4.69
CA LEU A 355 14.25 -5.22 -4.15
C LEU A 355 15.68 -4.71 -3.96
N GLY A 356 16.06 -4.50 -2.69
CA GLY A 356 17.41 -4.16 -2.27
C GLY A 356 18.28 -5.41 -2.09
N ALA A 357 19.23 -5.34 -1.14
CA ALA A 357 20.02 -6.52 -0.77
C ALA A 357 19.11 -7.64 -0.23
N PRO A 358 19.35 -8.92 -0.64
CA PRO A 358 18.58 -10.04 -0.13
C PRO A 358 18.60 -10.11 1.40
N ASN A 359 17.44 -10.41 1.99
CA ASN A 359 17.28 -10.53 3.45
C ASN A 359 17.76 -9.30 4.25
N ARG A 360 17.71 -8.10 3.69
CA ARG A 360 18.17 -6.89 4.36
C ARG A 360 17.24 -6.46 5.49
N LYS A 361 15.93 -6.46 5.27
CA LYS A 361 14.95 -5.86 6.18
C LYS A 361 13.68 -6.70 6.36
N THR A 362 12.93 -6.40 7.42
CA THR A 362 11.56 -6.89 7.63
C THR A 362 10.57 -6.08 6.77
N SER A 363 9.28 -6.40 6.89
CA SER A 363 8.20 -5.68 6.21
C SER A 363 7.35 -4.93 7.23
N ILE A 364 7.03 -3.67 6.92
CA ILE A 364 6.08 -2.87 7.70
C ILE A 364 4.62 -3.34 7.53
N TYR A 365 4.35 -4.30 6.62
CA TYR A 365 3.04 -4.92 6.37
C TYR A 365 2.87 -6.24 7.15
N PRO A 366 3.28 -7.43 6.66
CA PRO A 366 3.01 -8.69 7.34
C PRO A 366 3.72 -8.84 8.69
N ASP A 367 5.00 -8.43 8.79
CA ASP A 367 5.74 -8.55 10.05
C ASP A 367 5.16 -7.63 11.12
N ALA A 368 4.82 -6.39 10.74
CA ALA A 368 4.15 -5.46 11.64
C ALA A 368 2.73 -5.91 11.98
N ALA A 369 1.95 -6.46 11.04
CA ALA A 369 0.61 -6.98 11.32
C ALA A 369 0.62 -8.10 12.36
N LEU A 370 1.61 -8.99 12.32
CA LEU A 370 1.81 -10.02 13.37
C LEU A 370 2.15 -9.40 14.73
N CYS A 371 2.95 -8.33 14.76
CA CYS A 371 3.18 -7.58 16.00
C CYS A 371 1.88 -6.97 16.53
N MET A 372 1.04 -6.40 15.65
CA MET A 372 -0.25 -5.84 16.03
C MET A 372 -1.22 -6.91 16.54
N LEU A 373 -1.24 -8.09 15.93
CA LEU A 373 -1.99 -9.25 16.44
C LEU A 373 -1.53 -9.63 17.86
N MET A 374 -0.22 -9.72 18.10
CA MET A 374 0.32 -10.03 19.44
C MET A 374 -0.05 -8.95 20.47
N ILE A 375 0.10 -7.67 20.12
CA ILE A 375 -0.25 -6.53 20.98
C ILE A 375 -1.75 -6.54 21.29
N ASP A 376 -2.61 -6.74 20.30
CA ASP A 376 -4.06 -6.77 20.47
C ASP A 376 -4.50 -7.86 21.46
N LEU A 377 -3.99 -9.09 21.26
CA LEU A 377 -4.29 -10.23 22.13
C LEU A 377 -3.77 -10.02 23.57
N GLU A 378 -2.61 -9.40 23.75
CA GLU A 378 -2.07 -9.08 25.08
C GLU A 378 -2.86 -7.96 25.77
N ILE A 379 -3.33 -6.95 25.04
CA ILE A 379 -4.25 -5.92 25.59
C ILE A 379 -5.55 -6.58 26.05
N ILE A 380 -6.14 -7.43 25.21
CA ILE A 380 -7.35 -8.19 25.54
C ILE A 380 -7.15 -9.03 26.80
N ARG A 381 -6.01 -9.73 26.92
CA ARG A 381 -5.66 -10.53 28.10
C ARG A 381 -5.55 -9.66 29.35
N ASN A 382 -4.75 -8.60 29.31
CA ASN A 382 -4.43 -7.74 30.45
C ASN A 382 -5.66 -7.01 30.99
N THR A 383 -6.60 -6.65 30.11
CA THR A 383 -7.81 -5.91 30.46
C THR A 383 -9.05 -6.80 30.62
N ASN A 384 -8.91 -8.13 30.54
CA ASN A 384 -10.02 -9.08 30.50
C ASN A 384 -11.09 -8.70 29.45
N GLY A 385 -10.64 -8.28 28.26
CA GLY A 385 -11.48 -7.91 27.12
C GLY A 385 -12.12 -6.53 27.17
N LYS A 386 -11.79 -5.69 28.15
CA LYS A 386 -12.33 -4.31 28.21
C LYS A 386 -11.70 -3.39 27.16
N ASN A 387 -10.46 -3.64 26.78
CA ASN A 387 -9.72 -2.90 25.74
C ASN A 387 -9.06 -3.87 24.77
N SER A 388 -8.70 -3.35 23.62
CA SER A 388 -8.04 -4.00 22.51
C SER A 388 -7.22 -2.97 21.74
N LEU A 389 -6.55 -3.34 20.65
CA LEU A 389 -5.91 -2.38 19.74
C LEU A 389 -6.90 -1.35 19.18
N HIS A 390 -8.19 -1.73 19.06
CA HIS A 390 -9.29 -0.82 18.79
C HIS A 390 -9.29 0.40 19.74
N SER A 391 -9.16 0.17 21.04
CA SER A 391 -9.17 1.26 22.04
C SER A 391 -7.96 2.20 21.87
N VAL A 392 -6.81 1.67 21.47
CA VAL A 392 -5.62 2.44 21.15
C VAL A 392 -5.85 3.35 19.95
N MET A 393 -6.37 2.80 18.84
CA MET A 393 -6.60 3.57 17.62
C MET A 393 -7.69 4.63 17.81
N LYS A 394 -8.76 4.29 18.53
CA LYS A 394 -9.79 5.25 18.90
C LYS A 394 -9.24 6.40 19.74
N TYR A 395 -8.38 6.10 20.72
CA TYR A 395 -7.71 7.13 21.53
C TYR A 395 -6.87 8.07 20.65
N LEU A 396 -6.08 7.53 19.71
CA LEU A 396 -5.30 8.37 18.80
C LEU A 396 -6.19 9.24 17.91
N TYR A 397 -7.33 8.72 17.49
CA TYR A 397 -8.29 9.49 16.71
C TYR A 397 -8.86 10.66 17.52
N GLU A 398 -9.32 10.41 18.75
CA GLU A 398 -9.96 11.40 19.62
C GLU A 398 -8.95 12.43 20.18
N GLU A 399 -7.74 11.99 20.57
CA GLU A 399 -6.77 12.85 21.26
C GLU A 399 -5.79 13.56 20.31
N PHE A 400 -5.60 13.04 19.09
CA PHE A 400 -4.68 13.64 18.11
C PHE A 400 -5.43 14.11 16.86
N ALA A 401 -6.07 13.22 16.11
CA ALA A 401 -6.67 13.54 14.82
C ALA A 401 -7.76 14.62 14.93
N LEU A 402 -8.75 14.44 15.82
CA LEU A 402 -9.84 15.42 16.04
C LEU A 402 -9.34 16.75 16.62
N LYS A 403 -8.13 16.77 17.17
CA LYS A 403 -7.47 17.99 17.70
C LYS A 403 -6.47 18.59 16.71
N ASN A 404 -6.43 18.10 15.47
CA ASN A 404 -5.49 18.51 14.43
C ASN A 404 -4.02 18.45 14.87
N LYS A 405 -3.63 17.34 15.51
CA LYS A 405 -2.27 17.07 15.99
C LYS A 405 -1.74 15.77 15.38
N GLY A 406 -0.45 15.80 15.03
CA GLY A 406 0.29 14.56 14.76
C GLY A 406 0.64 13.84 16.05
N TYR A 407 0.74 12.50 16.00
CA TYR A 407 1.24 11.68 17.12
C TYR A 407 2.72 11.31 16.89
N CYS A 408 3.48 11.14 17.96
CA CYS A 408 4.84 10.58 17.88
C CYS A 408 4.85 9.09 18.20
N GLU A 409 5.96 8.43 17.91
CA GLU A 409 6.16 6.99 18.15
C GLU A 409 5.86 6.60 19.61
N ASP A 410 6.33 7.42 20.57
CA ASP A 410 6.11 7.20 21.99
C ASP A 410 4.63 7.31 22.40
N ASP A 411 3.85 8.15 21.75
CA ASP A 411 2.40 8.27 22.04
C ASP A 411 1.71 6.94 21.77
N PHE A 412 1.95 6.31 20.61
CA PHE A 412 1.39 5.01 20.27
C PHE A 412 1.89 3.92 21.23
N ARG A 413 3.21 3.86 21.45
CA ARG A 413 3.83 2.88 22.36
C ARG A 413 3.25 2.97 23.77
N ASN A 414 3.20 4.18 24.33
CA ASN A 414 2.75 4.40 25.71
C ASN A 414 1.27 4.03 25.92
N ILE A 415 0.41 4.30 24.96
CA ILE A 415 -0.99 3.89 25.02
C ILE A 415 -1.15 2.37 24.90
N CYS A 416 -0.39 1.71 24.02
CA CYS A 416 -0.38 0.25 23.95
C CYS A 416 0.06 -0.37 25.30
N ILE A 417 1.14 0.14 25.90
CA ILE A 417 1.65 -0.33 27.20
C ILE A 417 0.67 -0.03 28.33
N LYS A 418 0.02 1.14 28.33
CA LYS A 418 -1.00 1.49 29.31
C LYS A 418 -2.11 0.45 29.39
N PHE A 419 -2.55 -0.09 28.25
CA PHE A 419 -3.59 -1.12 28.21
C PHE A 419 -3.03 -2.54 28.35
N GLY A 420 -1.88 -2.83 27.73
CA GLY A 420 -1.35 -4.19 27.62
C GLY A 420 -0.32 -4.57 28.68
N GLY A 421 0.19 -3.60 29.43
CA GLY A 421 1.15 -3.82 30.52
C GLY A 421 2.54 -4.27 30.02
N LEU A 422 3.29 -4.93 30.90
CA LEU A 422 4.68 -5.32 30.65
C LEU A 422 4.87 -6.22 29.43
N LYS A 423 3.91 -7.11 29.14
CA LYS A 423 4.02 -7.99 27.98
C LYS A 423 3.98 -7.23 26.64
N VAL A 424 3.21 -6.16 26.57
CA VAL A 424 3.22 -5.29 25.39
C VAL A 424 4.53 -4.51 25.31
N ALA A 425 5.09 -4.05 26.46
CA ALA A 425 6.43 -3.44 26.47
C ALA A 425 7.51 -4.40 25.94
N GLU A 426 7.47 -5.69 26.35
CA GLU A 426 8.38 -6.72 25.85
C GLU A 426 8.23 -6.93 24.33
N ILE A 427 6.99 -6.87 23.78
CA ILE A 427 6.75 -6.98 22.33
C ILE A 427 7.39 -5.80 21.60
N PHE A 428 7.27 -4.58 22.13
CA PHE A 428 7.93 -3.42 21.53
C PHE A 428 9.44 -3.60 21.49
N GLU A 429 10.07 -3.93 22.61
CA GLU A 429 11.54 -4.07 22.69
C GLU A 429 12.07 -5.21 21.82
N ASN A 430 11.38 -6.37 21.82
CA ASN A 430 11.87 -7.57 21.15
C ASN A 430 11.54 -7.62 19.67
N HIS A 431 10.39 -7.08 19.24
CA HIS A 431 9.83 -7.32 17.89
C HIS A 431 9.58 -6.05 17.08
N ILE A 432 9.25 -4.90 17.72
CA ILE A 432 9.12 -3.62 17.01
C ILE A 432 10.50 -2.96 16.85
N TYR A 433 11.31 -2.93 17.93
CA TYR A 433 12.65 -2.34 17.94
C TYR A 433 13.78 -3.35 17.82
N GLY A 434 13.49 -4.62 18.09
CA GLY A 434 14.43 -5.73 18.02
C GLY A 434 14.13 -6.70 16.89
N THR A 435 14.94 -7.75 16.82
CA THR A 435 14.88 -8.80 15.78
C THR A 435 14.73 -10.20 16.39
N VAL A 436 14.15 -10.28 17.58
CA VAL A 436 13.91 -11.57 18.26
C VAL A 436 12.85 -12.36 17.51
N ASP A 437 13.01 -13.68 17.45
CA ASP A 437 12.06 -14.60 16.79
C ASP A 437 10.63 -14.41 17.34
N TYR A 438 9.66 -14.24 16.46
CA TYR A 438 8.26 -14.00 16.81
C TYR A 438 7.54 -15.24 17.32
N ILE A 439 7.97 -16.44 16.92
CA ILE A 439 7.22 -17.68 17.14
C ILE A 439 6.88 -17.94 18.61
N PRO A 440 7.80 -17.82 19.60
CA PRO A 440 7.47 -18.05 21.01
C PRO A 440 6.43 -17.05 21.55
N THR A 441 6.57 -15.77 21.19
CA THR A 441 5.66 -14.70 21.63
C THR A 441 4.29 -14.84 20.97
N LEU A 442 4.26 -15.11 19.67
CA LEU A 442 3.02 -15.33 18.91
C LEU A 442 2.24 -16.55 19.43
N GLN A 443 2.94 -17.67 19.72
CA GLN A 443 2.35 -18.86 20.32
C GLN A 443 1.67 -18.51 21.66
N THR A 444 2.34 -17.72 22.49
CA THR A 444 1.81 -17.29 23.80
C THR A 444 0.60 -16.38 23.65
N ALA A 445 0.66 -15.41 22.75
CA ALA A 445 -0.44 -14.48 22.48
C ALA A 445 -1.68 -15.23 21.94
N LEU A 446 -1.51 -16.13 20.99
CA LEU A 446 -2.60 -16.92 20.40
C LEU A 446 -3.36 -17.77 21.43
N GLN A 447 -2.66 -18.26 22.46
CA GLN A 447 -3.29 -19.03 23.56
C GLN A 447 -4.34 -18.22 24.32
N VAL A 448 -4.24 -16.89 24.36
CA VAL A 448 -5.21 -16.00 25.03
C VAL A 448 -6.62 -16.24 24.53
N VAL A 449 -6.75 -16.48 23.23
CA VAL A 449 -8.05 -16.72 22.55
C VAL A 449 -8.24 -18.19 22.13
N GLY A 450 -7.44 -19.09 22.72
CA GLY A 450 -7.54 -20.54 22.46
C GLY A 450 -7.16 -20.94 21.04
N MET A 451 -6.12 -20.30 20.51
CA MET A 451 -5.49 -20.66 19.25
C MET A 451 -4.07 -21.19 19.50
N GLU A 452 -3.52 -21.88 18.53
CA GLU A 452 -2.16 -22.43 18.60
C GLU A 452 -1.49 -22.42 17.23
N LEU A 453 -0.15 -22.51 17.23
CA LEU A 453 0.66 -22.70 16.05
C LEU A 453 0.99 -24.19 15.90
N ILE A 454 0.83 -24.71 14.70
CA ILE A 454 1.29 -26.04 14.32
C ILE A 454 2.24 -25.99 13.14
N GLU A 455 3.27 -26.82 13.16
CA GLU A 455 4.17 -26.99 12.00
C GLU A 455 3.47 -27.84 10.93
N LYS A 456 3.56 -27.38 9.67
CA LYS A 456 3.06 -28.08 8.48
C LYS A 456 4.18 -28.33 7.49
N LYS A 457 4.05 -29.39 6.72
CA LYS A 457 4.94 -29.63 5.58
C LYS A 457 4.77 -28.52 4.55
N ASN A 458 5.88 -28.02 4.04
CA ASN A 458 5.86 -27.05 2.96
C ASN A 458 5.49 -27.73 1.64
N PRO A 459 4.41 -27.35 0.94
CA PRO A 459 4.04 -27.94 -0.34
C PRO A 459 5.06 -27.64 -1.46
N ASN A 460 5.86 -26.57 -1.29
CA ASN A 460 6.99 -26.31 -2.16
C ASN A 460 8.17 -27.19 -1.77
N LEU A 461 8.33 -28.35 -2.44
CA LEU A 461 9.35 -29.32 -2.08
C LEU A 461 10.78 -28.82 -2.30
N SER A 462 11.03 -27.90 -3.24
CA SER A 462 12.36 -27.29 -3.37
C SER A 462 12.71 -26.41 -2.17
N ALA A 463 11.73 -25.71 -1.62
CA ALA A 463 11.90 -24.94 -0.40
C ALA A 463 12.12 -25.89 0.80
N GLN A 464 11.26 -26.88 0.97
CA GLN A 464 11.33 -27.81 2.09
C GLN A 464 12.61 -28.65 2.10
N TYR A 465 12.96 -29.24 0.96
CA TYR A 465 14.05 -30.23 0.89
C TYR A 465 15.43 -29.60 0.80
N PHE A 466 15.56 -28.49 0.11
CA PHE A 466 16.87 -27.92 -0.22
C PHE A 466 17.08 -26.49 0.27
N GLY A 467 16.01 -25.80 0.71
CA GLY A 467 16.09 -24.44 1.22
C GLY A 467 16.18 -23.39 0.11
N PHE A 468 15.54 -23.61 -1.05
CA PHE A 468 15.41 -22.56 -2.06
C PHE A 468 13.99 -22.45 -2.61
N ILE A 469 13.61 -21.23 -2.98
CA ILE A 469 12.37 -20.93 -3.68
C ILE A 469 12.72 -20.47 -5.10
N ALA A 470 12.21 -21.20 -6.11
CA ALA A 470 12.40 -20.86 -7.51
C ALA A 470 11.06 -20.58 -8.19
N ILE A 471 11.07 -19.69 -9.19
CA ILE A 471 9.92 -19.36 -10.02
C ILE A 471 10.26 -19.56 -11.51
N LYS A 472 9.22 -19.76 -12.31
CA LYS A 472 9.36 -19.85 -13.76
C LYS A 472 9.10 -18.49 -14.38
N GLU A 473 10.15 -17.88 -14.95
CA GLU A 473 10.11 -16.59 -15.66
C GLU A 473 10.65 -16.75 -17.08
N ASN A 474 9.90 -16.32 -18.08
CA ASN A 474 10.31 -16.36 -19.49
C ASN A 474 10.83 -17.75 -19.93
N GLY A 475 10.19 -18.81 -19.43
CA GLY A 475 10.56 -20.20 -19.75
C GLY A 475 11.76 -20.75 -18.97
N LYS A 476 12.40 -19.94 -18.12
CA LYS A 476 13.53 -20.30 -17.25
C LYS A 476 13.07 -20.53 -15.83
N VAL A 477 13.76 -21.37 -15.10
CA VAL A 477 13.53 -21.61 -13.67
C VAL A 477 14.62 -20.89 -12.89
N ILE A 478 14.26 -19.80 -12.24
CA ILE A 478 15.19 -18.90 -11.54
C ILE A 478 15.00 -19.02 -10.03
N ILE A 479 16.07 -19.21 -9.30
CA ILE A 479 16.08 -19.19 -7.82
C ILE A 479 15.89 -17.73 -7.37
N LYS A 480 14.87 -17.50 -6.54
CA LYS A 480 14.56 -16.15 -6.03
C LYS A 480 14.94 -15.98 -4.57
N LYS A 481 14.87 -17.05 -3.78
CA LYS A 481 15.26 -17.00 -2.37
C LYS A 481 16.05 -18.25 -2.02
N VAL A 482 17.00 -18.08 -1.13
CA VAL A 482 17.78 -19.16 -0.51
C VAL A 482 17.73 -18.95 1.00
N GLU A 483 17.37 -20.00 1.73
CA GLU A 483 17.40 -19.97 3.20
C GLU A 483 18.86 -19.98 3.67
N PRO A 484 19.27 -19.04 4.52
CA PRO A 484 20.61 -19.02 5.09
C PRO A 484 20.95 -20.33 5.82
N ASN A 485 22.17 -20.81 5.63
CA ASN A 485 22.68 -22.07 6.18
C ASN A 485 21.96 -23.35 5.67
N SER A 486 21.11 -23.26 4.66
CA SER A 486 20.51 -24.42 4.00
C SER A 486 21.54 -25.20 3.19
N GLU A 487 21.17 -26.41 2.72
CA GLU A 487 22.02 -27.19 1.80
C GLU A 487 22.35 -26.39 0.53
N THR A 488 21.38 -25.67 -0.03
CA THR A 488 21.56 -24.80 -1.18
C THR A 488 22.60 -23.69 -0.93
N ASP A 489 22.52 -23.02 0.23
CA ASP A 489 23.48 -21.98 0.62
C ASP A 489 24.89 -22.55 0.82
N ASN A 490 24.99 -23.69 1.53
CA ASN A 490 26.26 -24.38 1.78
C ASN A 490 26.95 -24.82 0.49
N LYS A 491 26.20 -25.20 -0.54
CA LYS A 491 26.69 -25.54 -1.88
C LYS A 491 26.93 -24.33 -2.79
N LYS A 492 26.86 -23.10 -2.25
CA LYS A 492 27.15 -21.85 -2.95
C LYS A 492 26.20 -21.57 -4.13
N ILE A 493 24.95 -22.00 -4.04
CA ILE A 493 23.88 -21.61 -4.94
C ILE A 493 23.22 -20.34 -4.39
N ALA A 494 22.91 -19.40 -5.27
CA ALA A 494 22.47 -18.06 -4.88
C ALA A 494 21.17 -17.65 -5.61
N PRO A 495 20.44 -16.64 -5.12
CA PRO A 495 19.42 -15.98 -5.91
C PRO A 495 19.93 -15.56 -7.29
N GLU A 496 19.06 -15.60 -8.29
CA GLU A 496 19.30 -15.35 -9.71
C GLU A 496 20.10 -16.47 -10.46
N ASP A 497 20.51 -17.53 -9.76
CA ASP A 497 20.98 -18.73 -10.46
C ASP A 497 19.81 -19.46 -11.18
N GLU A 498 20.05 -19.98 -12.39
CA GLU A 498 19.06 -20.69 -13.20
C GLU A 498 19.20 -22.23 -13.02
N ILE A 499 18.10 -22.91 -12.74
CA ILE A 499 18.06 -24.37 -12.73
C ILE A 499 17.76 -24.87 -14.14
N ILE A 500 18.70 -25.58 -14.77
CA ILE A 500 18.58 -26.08 -16.15
C ILE A 500 18.05 -27.50 -16.20
N LYS A 501 18.57 -28.38 -15.32
CA LYS A 501 18.23 -29.82 -15.27
C LYS A 501 18.10 -30.30 -13.82
N ILE A 502 17.29 -31.31 -13.65
CA ILE A 502 17.19 -32.15 -12.44
C ILE A 502 17.47 -33.60 -12.88
N ASP A 503 18.46 -34.27 -12.25
CA ASP A 503 18.93 -35.59 -12.59
C ASP A 503 19.18 -35.80 -14.11
N GLY A 504 19.86 -34.82 -14.71
CA GLY A 504 20.21 -34.79 -16.12
C GLY A 504 19.05 -34.51 -17.08
N LYS A 505 17.82 -34.39 -16.61
CA LYS A 505 16.62 -34.12 -17.42
C LYS A 505 16.23 -32.64 -17.37
N LYS A 506 15.82 -32.07 -18.52
CA LYS A 506 15.26 -30.73 -18.58
C LYS A 506 13.96 -30.64 -17.77
N ILE A 507 13.78 -29.53 -17.07
CA ILE A 507 12.60 -29.30 -16.23
C ILE A 507 11.35 -29.11 -17.11
N LYS A 508 10.39 -30.01 -16.93
CA LYS A 508 9.06 -29.94 -17.55
C LYS A 508 8.03 -29.87 -16.42
N GLY A 509 7.23 -28.80 -16.35
CA GLY A 509 6.19 -28.64 -15.32
C GLY A 509 6.71 -28.00 -14.03
N ASN A 510 6.10 -28.39 -12.91
CA ASN A 510 6.43 -27.88 -11.58
C ASN A 510 7.59 -28.69 -10.97
N ILE A 511 8.53 -28.01 -10.32
CA ILE A 511 9.67 -28.65 -9.64
C ILE A 511 9.22 -29.61 -8.54
N SER A 512 8.20 -29.24 -7.75
CA SER A 512 7.71 -30.08 -6.67
C SER A 512 7.19 -31.44 -7.17
N ASP A 513 6.53 -31.47 -8.35
CA ASP A 513 6.06 -32.73 -8.96
C ASP A 513 7.23 -33.65 -9.37
N ILE A 514 8.35 -33.04 -9.76
CA ILE A 514 9.57 -33.78 -10.11
C ILE A 514 10.23 -34.36 -8.85
N LEU A 515 10.21 -33.59 -7.75
CA LEU A 515 10.89 -33.91 -6.49
C LEU A 515 10.12 -34.90 -5.60
N ILE A 516 8.83 -35.13 -5.83
CA ILE A 516 7.94 -35.87 -4.92
C ILE A 516 8.40 -37.28 -4.59
N ASN A 517 9.11 -37.95 -5.51
CA ASN A 517 9.60 -39.33 -5.34
C ASN A 517 11.05 -39.42 -4.88
N HIS A 518 11.73 -38.31 -4.61
CA HIS A 518 13.11 -38.30 -4.15
C HIS A 518 13.16 -38.40 -2.62
N THR A 519 14.09 -39.22 -2.12
CA THR A 519 14.19 -39.52 -0.68
C THR A 519 15.53 -39.14 -0.05
N ASN A 520 16.61 -38.99 -0.84
CA ASN A 520 17.95 -38.75 -0.30
C ASN A 520 18.64 -37.53 -0.95
N GLU A 521 19.05 -37.67 -2.19
CA GLU A 521 19.85 -36.70 -2.92
C GLU A 521 19.29 -36.43 -4.31
N VAL A 522 19.52 -35.23 -4.84
CA VAL A 522 19.09 -34.82 -6.16
C VAL A 522 20.21 -34.02 -6.85
N ASN A 523 20.48 -34.34 -8.11
CA ASN A 523 21.47 -33.65 -8.91
C ASN A 523 20.84 -32.48 -9.69
N PHE A 524 21.23 -31.28 -9.39
CA PHE A 524 20.80 -30.06 -10.09
C PHE A 524 21.90 -29.57 -11.03
N THR A 525 21.56 -29.32 -12.30
CA THR A 525 22.43 -28.53 -13.19
C THR A 525 22.07 -27.07 -13.04
N ILE A 526 22.97 -26.29 -12.45
CA ILE A 526 22.80 -24.87 -12.14
C ILE A 526 23.63 -24.04 -13.09
N LYS A 527 23.00 -23.10 -13.76
CA LYS A 527 23.67 -22.09 -14.58
C LYS A 527 23.83 -20.81 -13.76
N LYS A 528 25.07 -20.46 -13.53
CA LYS A 528 25.51 -19.18 -12.97
C LYS A 528 25.82 -18.20 -14.10
N LYS A 529 26.07 -16.95 -13.76
CA LYS A 529 26.35 -15.89 -14.74
C LYS A 529 27.44 -16.25 -15.76
N PHE A 530 28.49 -16.96 -15.33
CA PHE A 530 29.67 -17.28 -16.17
C PHE A 530 30.01 -18.77 -16.21
N SER A 531 29.21 -19.64 -15.63
CA SER A 531 29.52 -21.07 -15.56
C SER A 531 28.26 -21.92 -15.41
N GLU A 532 28.37 -23.18 -15.79
CA GLU A 532 27.34 -24.22 -15.54
C GLU A 532 27.98 -25.31 -14.69
N LYS A 533 27.29 -25.78 -13.65
CA LYS A 533 27.79 -26.79 -12.74
C LYS A 533 26.68 -27.80 -12.39
N SER A 534 27.05 -29.06 -12.27
CA SER A 534 26.20 -30.08 -11.66
C SER A 534 26.50 -30.12 -10.16
N ILE A 535 25.49 -30.01 -9.34
CA ILE A 535 25.59 -29.93 -7.88
C ILE A 535 24.59 -30.90 -7.29
N CYS A 536 25.08 -31.81 -6.43
CA CYS A 536 24.26 -32.72 -5.66
C CYS A 536 23.80 -32.06 -4.36
N LEU A 537 22.49 -32.01 -4.11
CA LEU A 537 21.88 -31.53 -2.90
C LEU A 537 21.21 -32.64 -2.12
N SER A 538 21.52 -32.73 -0.83
CA SER A 538 20.90 -33.68 0.09
C SER A 538 19.57 -33.11 0.64
N ILE A 539 18.58 -33.96 0.83
CA ILE A 539 17.27 -33.59 1.37
C ILE A 539 17.41 -33.24 2.85
N GLY A 540 16.93 -32.08 3.23
CA GLY A 540 16.83 -31.59 4.59
C GLY A 540 15.40 -31.18 4.97
N ASN A 541 15.27 -30.24 5.90
CA ASN A 541 13.98 -29.69 6.31
C ASN A 541 14.10 -28.16 6.55
N TYR A 542 13.81 -27.42 5.51
CA TYR A 542 13.98 -25.97 5.43
C TYR A 542 12.63 -25.27 5.20
N TYR A 543 12.62 -23.94 5.21
CA TYR A 543 11.43 -23.11 5.01
C TYR A 543 10.18 -23.70 5.69
N LYS A 544 10.29 -23.93 6.98
CA LYS A 544 9.19 -24.48 7.79
C LYS A 544 7.97 -23.58 7.71
N ILE A 545 6.82 -24.18 7.48
CA ILE A 545 5.53 -23.51 7.50
C ILE A 545 4.87 -23.74 8.84
N MET A 546 4.45 -22.64 9.47
CA MET A 546 3.61 -22.66 10.65
C MET A 546 2.19 -22.23 10.27
N GLN A 547 1.19 -22.83 10.91
CA GLN A 547 -0.20 -22.45 10.72
C GLN A 547 -0.89 -22.13 12.05
N ILE A 548 -1.63 -21.03 12.07
CA ILE A 548 -2.53 -20.66 13.13
C ILE A 548 -3.80 -21.50 12.98
N ILE A 549 -4.16 -22.24 14.03
CA ILE A 549 -5.38 -23.06 14.07
C ILE A 549 -6.15 -22.86 15.37
N LYS A 550 -7.42 -23.25 15.39
CA LYS A 550 -8.20 -23.35 16.63
C LYS A 550 -7.71 -24.53 17.46
N LYS A 551 -7.44 -24.27 18.73
CA LYS A 551 -7.20 -25.35 19.68
C LYS A 551 -8.50 -26.11 19.96
N LYS A 552 -8.43 -27.45 20.08
CA LYS A 552 -9.60 -28.31 20.29
C LYS A 552 -10.18 -28.09 21.68
N ASP A 553 -9.33 -28.15 22.70
CA ASP A 553 -9.74 -27.99 24.09
C ASP A 553 -9.37 -26.60 24.59
N ILE A 554 -10.38 -25.76 24.85
CA ILE A 554 -10.23 -24.39 25.35
C ILE A 554 -11.07 -24.17 26.59
N SER A 555 -10.56 -23.33 27.49
CA SER A 555 -11.27 -22.90 28.69
C SER A 555 -12.42 -21.94 28.34
N GLU A 556 -13.41 -21.84 29.22
CA GLU A 556 -14.50 -20.86 29.10
C GLU A 556 -13.96 -19.41 28.97
N LYS A 557 -12.89 -19.10 29.72
CA LYS A 557 -12.22 -17.80 29.64
C LYS A 557 -11.66 -17.55 28.24
N GLN A 558 -10.96 -18.50 27.64
CA GLN A 558 -10.43 -18.37 26.29
C GLN A 558 -11.55 -18.21 25.25
N LEU A 559 -12.63 -18.97 25.39
CA LEU A 559 -13.79 -18.84 24.52
C LEU A 559 -14.44 -17.45 24.65
N SER A 560 -14.59 -16.94 25.87
CA SER A 560 -15.12 -15.59 26.12
C SER A 560 -14.24 -14.51 25.49
N LEU A 561 -12.91 -14.57 25.69
CA LEU A 561 -11.96 -13.60 25.11
C LEU A 561 -11.92 -13.69 23.58
N ARG A 562 -12.02 -14.90 22.99
CA ARG A 562 -12.16 -15.08 21.54
C ARG A 562 -13.42 -14.39 21.02
N LYS A 563 -14.56 -14.55 21.69
CA LYS A 563 -15.80 -13.86 21.30
C LYS A 563 -15.63 -12.34 21.33
N ILE A 564 -14.98 -11.80 22.35
CA ILE A 564 -14.72 -10.35 22.45
C ILE A 564 -13.78 -9.88 21.32
N TRP A 565 -12.73 -10.64 21.05
CA TRP A 565 -11.79 -10.34 19.96
C TRP A 565 -12.47 -10.33 18.59
N CYS A 566 -13.39 -11.28 18.36
CA CYS A 566 -13.99 -11.54 17.06
C CYS A 566 -15.35 -10.86 16.84
N ASN A 567 -16.07 -10.44 17.90
CA ASN A 567 -17.39 -9.84 17.77
C ASN A 567 -17.32 -8.30 17.75
N ASN A 568 -18.31 -7.71 17.09
CA ASN A 568 -18.51 -6.24 17.07
C ASN A 568 -19.09 -5.73 18.39
#